data_3d023980dae66c36b0e2587887bc6d05
#
_entry.id   3d023980dae66c36b0e2587887bc6d05
#
_cell.length_a   1.000
_cell.length_b   1.000
_cell.length_c   1.000
_cell.angle_alpha   90.00
_cell.angle_beta   90.00
_cell.angle_gamma   90.00
#
_symmetry.space_group_name_H-M   'P 1'
#
loop_
_entity.id
_entity.type
_entity.pdbx_description
1 polymer ?
#
loop_
_entity_poly.entity_id
_entity_poly.type
_entity_poly.pdbx_seq_one_letter_code
_entity_poly.pdbx_strand_id
1 'polypeptide(L)'
;KWEVGVDFKIGQVRGSVTYYEDKTRNGYMTSATFDTFKCVDYNQYSAAKPANETDMPELSLKSSDKILLQYSIPTNYFAYNSRGVEFDIDFGRINSIRTSFGLNGSWTQYKSWKNYYTFTNHTTGSSVAGSYPHMGVFEPGNKAEHSSSTTTNLRITHNIPRIGFVVTLTASVKWKEREYTTYGNDSIPVKYISRLDGQVYDFDASRIGEEEFQALDMRGRLDARRLIPESSMPPILCININLTKEIRNFMRISFFANNMFRSTPIWESKVYPGKYTRRNAKTFFFGAALSVKIR
;
A
#
# COMPACT_ATOMS: atom_id res chain seq x y z
N LYS A 1 -10.97 -18.11 -3.84
CA LYS A 1 -11.52 -17.10 -4.75
C LYS A 1 -12.79 -17.62 -5.40
N TRP A 2 -13.80 -16.80 -5.52
CA TRP A 2 -15.00 -17.06 -6.32
C TRP A 2 -15.42 -15.78 -7.02
N GLU A 3 -16.13 -15.92 -8.15
CA GLU A 3 -16.63 -14.80 -8.92
C GLU A 3 -17.94 -15.20 -9.61
N VAL A 4 -18.82 -14.23 -9.76
CA VAL A 4 -20.10 -14.38 -10.48
C VAL A 4 -20.23 -13.17 -11.41
N GLY A 5 -20.49 -13.46 -12.67
CA GLY A 5 -20.62 -12.42 -13.68
C GLY A 5 -21.84 -12.66 -14.58
N VAL A 6 -22.27 -11.59 -15.23
CA VAL A 6 -23.31 -11.59 -16.24
C VAL A 6 -22.80 -10.89 -17.49
N ASP A 7 -22.84 -11.59 -18.61
CA ASP A 7 -22.63 -11.01 -19.93
C ASP A 7 -23.96 -10.70 -20.58
N PHE A 8 -24.08 -9.55 -21.21
CA PHE A 8 -25.31 -9.13 -21.88
C PHE A 8 -25.04 -8.51 -23.24
N LYS A 9 -26.06 -8.62 -24.11
CA LYS A 9 -26.08 -7.96 -25.42
C LYS A 9 -27.49 -7.42 -25.69
N ILE A 10 -27.59 -6.12 -25.86
CA ILE A 10 -28.83 -5.41 -26.16
C ILE A 10 -28.61 -4.56 -27.42
N GLY A 11 -29.09 -5.03 -28.56
CA GLY A 11 -28.80 -4.41 -29.85
C GLY A 11 -27.30 -4.45 -30.16
N GLN A 12 -26.70 -3.27 -30.33
CA GLN A 12 -25.25 -3.13 -30.55
C GLN A 12 -24.43 -3.02 -29.25
N VAL A 13 -25.08 -2.79 -28.12
CA VAL A 13 -24.41 -2.68 -26.80
C VAL A 13 -24.10 -4.06 -26.28
N ARG A 14 -22.85 -4.27 -25.88
CA ARG A 14 -22.38 -5.48 -25.20
C ARG A 14 -21.72 -5.09 -23.91
N GLY A 15 -21.84 -5.93 -22.91
CA GLY A 15 -21.14 -5.67 -21.66
C GLY A 15 -21.10 -6.89 -20.76
N SER A 16 -20.25 -6.76 -19.75
CA SER A 16 -20.12 -7.70 -18.65
C SER A 16 -20.12 -6.95 -17.34
N VAL A 17 -20.64 -7.58 -16.31
CA VAL A 17 -20.52 -7.14 -14.92
C VAL A 17 -20.16 -8.35 -14.09
N THR A 18 -19.07 -8.27 -13.34
CA THR A 18 -18.56 -9.36 -12.52
C THR A 18 -18.36 -8.90 -11.09
N TYR A 19 -18.91 -9.63 -10.15
CA TYR A 19 -18.55 -9.52 -8.74
C TYR A 19 -17.57 -10.61 -8.37
N TYR A 20 -16.56 -10.29 -7.58
CA TYR A 20 -15.57 -11.25 -7.08
C TYR A 20 -15.33 -11.09 -5.58
N GLU A 21 -14.95 -12.19 -4.96
CA GLU A 21 -14.39 -12.22 -3.61
C GLU A 21 -13.19 -13.16 -3.56
N ASP A 22 -12.08 -12.66 -3.02
CA ASP A 22 -10.82 -13.39 -2.85
C ASP A 22 -10.36 -13.28 -1.40
N LYS A 23 -10.11 -14.42 -0.77
CA LYS A 23 -9.70 -14.53 0.63
C LYS A 23 -8.47 -15.40 0.77
N THR A 24 -7.49 -14.90 1.50
CA THR A 24 -6.31 -15.66 1.91
C THR A 24 -6.16 -15.55 3.42
N ARG A 25 -5.84 -16.67 4.09
CA ARG A 25 -5.62 -16.72 5.54
C ARG A 25 -4.18 -17.01 5.90
N ASN A 26 -3.43 -17.63 5.02
CA ASN A 26 -2.07 -18.12 5.23
C ASN A 26 -1.15 -17.64 4.11
N GLY A 27 -1.23 -16.35 3.76
CA GLY A 27 -0.38 -15.73 2.75
C GLY A 27 1.03 -15.50 3.28
N TYR A 28 1.98 -15.42 2.36
CA TYR A 28 3.36 -15.11 2.66
C TYR A 28 3.54 -13.68 3.16
N MET A 29 4.35 -13.52 4.20
CA MET A 29 4.88 -12.23 4.65
C MET A 29 6.18 -12.44 5.41
N THR A 30 7.00 -11.40 5.50
CA THR A 30 8.15 -11.36 6.40
C THR A 30 7.72 -10.73 7.72
N SER A 31 7.92 -11.44 8.81
CA SER A 31 7.47 -11.02 10.14
C SER A 31 8.33 -11.58 11.27
N ALA A 32 8.34 -10.87 12.37
CA ALA A 32 8.84 -11.40 13.63
C ALA A 32 7.88 -12.41 14.24
N THR A 33 8.44 -13.41 14.92
CA THR A 33 7.77 -14.39 15.79
C THR A 33 8.44 -14.39 17.14
N PHE A 34 7.90 -15.10 18.15
CA PHE A 34 8.53 -15.19 19.47
C PHE A 34 9.99 -15.67 19.38
N ASP A 35 10.27 -16.63 18.53
CA ASP A 35 11.62 -17.21 18.37
C ASP A 35 12.66 -16.25 17.75
N THR A 36 12.19 -15.16 17.15
CA THR A 36 13.05 -14.17 16.48
C THR A 36 13.55 -13.08 17.42
N PHE A 37 13.18 -13.12 18.70
CA PHE A 37 13.72 -12.23 19.72
C PHE A 37 14.88 -12.89 20.43
N LYS A 38 15.96 -12.14 20.61
CA LYS A 38 17.17 -12.57 21.31
C LYS A 38 17.56 -11.50 22.30
N CYS A 39 17.68 -11.89 23.57
CA CYS A 39 18.27 -11.06 24.60
C CYS A 39 19.80 -11.15 24.48
N VAL A 40 20.47 -10.03 24.31
CA VAL A 40 21.92 -9.95 24.18
C VAL A 40 22.49 -8.83 25.04
N ASP A 41 23.74 -8.97 25.44
CA ASP A 41 24.47 -7.92 26.13
C ASP A 41 24.95 -6.89 25.12
N TYR A 42 24.54 -5.64 25.31
CA TYR A 42 24.97 -4.50 24.52
C TYR A 42 26.09 -3.77 25.24
N ASN A 43 27.32 -4.02 24.83
CA ASN A 43 28.50 -3.44 25.42
C ASN A 43 28.92 -2.16 24.70
N GLN A 44 29.03 -1.08 25.44
CA GLN A 44 29.59 0.16 24.95
C GLN A 44 31.05 0.27 25.40
N TYR A 45 31.93 0.60 24.47
CA TYR A 45 33.36 0.76 24.75
C TYR A 45 33.77 2.22 24.51
N SER A 46 34.71 2.69 25.31
CA SER A 46 35.49 3.89 25.04
C SER A 46 36.84 3.49 24.46
N ALA A 47 37.28 4.26 23.47
CA ALA A 47 38.59 4.06 22.88
C ALA A 47 39.56 5.16 23.40
N ALA A 48 40.67 4.78 23.96
CA ALA A 48 41.74 5.72 24.29
C ALA A 48 42.57 6.03 23.01
N LYS A 49 42.93 7.30 22.80
CA LYS A 49 43.78 7.68 21.67
C LYS A 49 45.14 7.01 21.83
N PRO A 50 45.61 6.23 20.85
CA PRO A 50 46.89 5.58 20.93
C PRO A 50 48.04 6.62 20.91
N ALA A 51 49.17 6.27 21.48
CA ALA A 51 50.36 7.13 21.50
C ALA A 51 50.95 7.34 20.08
N ASN A 52 50.89 6.30 19.25
CA ASN A 52 51.27 6.36 17.83
C ASN A 52 50.05 6.13 16.93
N GLU A 53 50.01 6.76 15.76
CA GLU A 53 48.90 6.62 14.80
C GLU A 53 48.79 5.20 14.21
N THR A 54 49.84 4.40 14.30
CA THR A 54 49.86 3.00 13.82
C THR A 54 49.37 1.99 14.85
N ASP A 55 49.20 2.41 16.10
CA ASP A 55 48.81 1.51 17.17
C ASP A 55 47.25 1.41 17.24
N MET A 56 46.75 0.23 17.60
CA MET A 56 45.35 0.08 17.85
C MET A 56 44.94 0.78 19.15
N PRO A 57 43.76 1.47 19.16
CA PRO A 57 43.26 2.08 20.38
C PRO A 57 42.93 1.03 21.44
N GLU A 58 43.30 1.30 22.67
CA GLU A 58 42.89 0.48 23.82
C GLU A 58 41.37 0.70 24.09
N LEU A 59 40.62 -0.40 24.12
CA LEU A 59 39.16 -0.38 24.35
C LEU A 59 38.87 -0.69 25.81
N SER A 60 38.18 0.22 26.48
CA SER A 60 37.70 0.02 27.85
C SER A 60 36.16 -0.10 27.84
N LEU A 61 35.62 -1.10 28.54
CA LEU A 61 34.18 -1.25 28.69
C LEU A 61 33.62 -0.06 29.48
N LYS A 62 32.71 0.69 28.85
CA LYS A 62 32.04 1.85 29.46
C LYS A 62 30.74 1.47 30.16
N SER A 63 29.93 0.66 29.51
CA SER A 63 28.66 0.14 30.04
C SER A 63 28.30 -1.16 29.37
N SER A 64 27.51 -1.98 30.05
CA SER A 64 26.91 -3.18 29.51
C SER A 64 25.42 -3.17 29.90
N ASP A 65 24.54 -3.25 28.90
CA ASP A 65 23.10 -3.32 29.07
C ASP A 65 22.51 -4.52 28.31
N LYS A 66 21.38 -5.03 28.76
CA LYS A 66 20.65 -6.04 28.00
C LYS A 66 19.70 -5.39 27.03
N ILE A 67 19.71 -5.87 25.78
CA ILE A 67 18.78 -5.44 24.73
C ILE A 67 18.09 -6.63 24.10
N LEU A 68 16.86 -6.42 23.60
CA LEU A 68 16.15 -7.38 22.75
C LEU A 68 16.47 -7.06 21.29
N LEU A 69 17.19 -7.95 20.64
CA LEU A 69 17.32 -7.93 19.17
C LEU A 69 16.12 -8.64 18.55
N GLN A 70 15.61 -8.06 17.46
CA GLN A 70 14.53 -8.61 16.68
C GLN A 70 14.97 -8.77 15.25
N TYR A 71 14.67 -9.91 14.64
CA TYR A 71 14.79 -10.11 13.21
C TYR A 71 13.47 -10.66 12.65
N SER A 72 13.29 -10.57 11.35
CA SER A 72 12.09 -11.06 10.67
C SER A 72 12.44 -12.26 9.80
N ILE A 73 11.53 -13.22 9.77
CA ILE A 73 11.63 -14.44 8.97
C ILE A 73 10.44 -14.56 8.02
N PRO A 74 10.57 -15.33 6.93
CA PRO A 74 9.43 -15.71 6.09
C PRO A 74 8.39 -16.47 6.91
N THR A 75 7.14 -16.05 6.81
CA THR A 75 6.01 -16.63 7.55
C THR A 75 4.76 -16.70 6.67
N ASN A 76 3.77 -17.49 7.08
CA ASN A 76 2.46 -17.59 6.42
C ASN A 76 1.36 -16.91 7.25
N TYR A 77 1.64 -15.74 7.81
CA TYR A 77 0.71 -15.04 8.70
C TYR A 77 -0.07 -13.91 8.02
N PHE A 78 0.15 -13.69 6.73
CA PHE A 78 -0.60 -12.68 6.00
C PHE A 78 -2.01 -13.16 5.70
N ALA A 79 -3.00 -12.36 6.05
CA ALA A 79 -4.39 -12.61 5.74
C ALA A 79 -4.99 -11.40 5.01
N TYR A 80 -5.84 -11.67 4.02
CA TYR A 80 -6.59 -10.62 3.36
C TYR A 80 -7.96 -11.10 2.89
N ASN A 81 -8.82 -10.12 2.69
CA ASN A 81 -10.08 -10.24 1.99
C ASN A 81 -10.18 -9.11 0.96
N SER A 82 -10.30 -9.45 -0.30
CA SER A 82 -10.53 -8.54 -1.42
C SER A 82 -11.87 -8.86 -2.04
N ARG A 83 -12.69 -7.84 -2.31
CA ARG A 83 -13.94 -7.98 -3.04
C ARG A 83 -14.16 -6.78 -3.93
N GLY A 84 -14.90 -6.98 -5.01
CA GLY A 84 -15.14 -5.88 -5.93
C GLY A 84 -16.17 -6.20 -6.99
N VAL A 85 -16.49 -5.15 -7.73
CA VAL A 85 -17.31 -5.22 -8.93
C VAL A 85 -16.48 -4.66 -10.08
N GLU A 86 -16.42 -5.39 -11.17
CA GLU A 86 -15.83 -4.97 -12.43
C GLU A 86 -16.90 -4.92 -13.50
N PHE A 87 -16.80 -3.96 -14.39
CA PHE A 87 -17.69 -3.89 -15.54
C PHE A 87 -16.92 -3.43 -16.79
N ASP A 88 -17.36 -3.94 -17.93
CA ASP A 88 -16.91 -3.52 -19.26
C ASP A 88 -18.14 -3.40 -20.16
N ILE A 89 -18.32 -2.24 -20.81
CA ILE A 89 -19.45 -1.94 -21.69
C ILE A 89 -18.92 -1.38 -23.01
N ASP A 90 -19.18 -2.09 -24.08
CA ASP A 90 -18.99 -1.62 -25.45
C ASP A 90 -20.35 -1.16 -26.01
N PHE A 91 -20.50 0.13 -26.18
CA PHE A 91 -21.71 0.73 -26.75
C PHE A 91 -21.81 0.52 -28.27
N GLY A 92 -20.78 -0.08 -28.88
CA GLY A 92 -20.70 -0.25 -30.30
C GLY A 92 -20.35 1.04 -31.03
N ARG A 93 -20.57 1.02 -32.33
CA ARG A 93 -20.25 2.15 -33.22
C ARG A 93 -21.50 2.88 -33.67
N ILE A 94 -21.57 4.16 -33.41
CA ILE A 94 -22.59 5.05 -33.97
C ILE A 94 -22.16 5.42 -35.40
N ASN A 95 -22.80 4.80 -36.39
CA ASN A 95 -22.38 4.89 -37.77
C ASN A 95 -22.51 6.31 -38.37
N SER A 96 -23.51 7.10 -37.97
CA SER A 96 -23.71 8.48 -38.43
C SER A 96 -22.51 9.39 -38.13
N ILE A 97 -21.89 9.23 -36.95
CA ILE A 97 -20.72 10.00 -36.53
C ILE A 97 -19.43 9.18 -36.58
N ARG A 98 -19.50 7.91 -37.01
CA ARG A 98 -18.34 6.99 -37.11
C ARG A 98 -17.51 6.86 -35.84
N THR A 99 -18.19 6.89 -34.69
CA THR A 99 -17.55 6.92 -33.37
C THR A 99 -18.01 5.73 -32.54
N SER A 100 -17.06 5.06 -31.89
CA SER A 100 -17.30 3.99 -30.94
C SER A 100 -17.01 4.48 -29.53
N PHE A 101 -17.79 3.97 -28.56
CA PHE A 101 -17.63 4.29 -27.15
C PHE A 101 -17.49 2.99 -26.36
N GLY A 102 -16.54 2.97 -25.45
CA GLY A 102 -16.37 1.90 -24.46
C GLY A 102 -16.18 2.50 -23.09
N LEU A 103 -16.79 1.90 -22.09
CA LEU A 103 -16.72 2.29 -20.69
C LEU A 103 -16.39 1.05 -19.86
N ASN A 104 -15.28 1.09 -19.15
CA ASN A 104 -14.98 0.07 -18.15
C ASN A 104 -14.66 0.69 -16.80
N GLY A 105 -14.75 -0.10 -15.77
CA GLY A 105 -14.44 0.37 -14.44
C GLY A 105 -14.47 -0.74 -13.41
N SER A 106 -14.05 -0.36 -12.22
CA SER A 106 -14.04 -1.24 -11.06
C SER A 106 -14.28 -0.49 -9.78
N TRP A 107 -14.95 -1.15 -8.86
CA TRP A 107 -14.95 -0.82 -7.45
C TRP A 107 -14.31 -1.97 -6.69
N THR A 108 -13.30 -1.69 -5.89
CA THR A 108 -12.56 -2.68 -5.11
C THR A 108 -12.54 -2.28 -3.65
N GLN A 109 -12.73 -3.23 -2.78
CA GLN A 109 -12.53 -3.11 -1.34
C GLN A 109 -11.57 -4.20 -0.88
N TYR A 110 -10.58 -3.80 -0.10
CA TYR A 110 -9.53 -4.66 0.39
C TYR A 110 -9.35 -4.47 1.88
N LYS A 111 -9.17 -5.58 2.60
CA LYS A 111 -8.82 -5.61 4.01
C LYS A 111 -7.68 -6.59 4.20
N SER A 112 -6.62 -6.20 4.90
CA SER A 112 -5.52 -7.10 5.26
C SER A 112 -5.17 -6.98 6.74
N TRP A 113 -4.66 -8.07 7.28
CA TRP A 113 -4.20 -8.14 8.67
C TRP A 113 -3.14 -9.22 8.82
N LYS A 114 -2.42 -9.17 9.94
CA LYS A 114 -1.49 -10.22 10.35
C LYS A 114 -2.24 -11.21 11.24
N ASN A 115 -2.29 -12.47 10.85
CA ASN A 115 -2.90 -13.56 11.61
C ASN A 115 -1.89 -14.17 12.60
N TYR A 116 -1.21 -13.32 13.34
CA TYR A 116 -0.24 -13.64 14.36
C TYR A 116 -0.08 -12.47 15.32
N TYR A 117 0.55 -12.69 16.47
CA TYR A 117 0.83 -11.65 17.44
C TYR A 117 1.55 -10.46 16.85
N THR A 118 1.23 -9.28 17.35
CA THR A 118 1.88 -8.02 16.97
C THR A 118 2.74 -7.57 18.13
N PHE A 119 3.94 -7.12 17.82
CA PHE A 119 4.92 -6.64 18.80
C PHE A 119 5.04 -5.14 18.71
N THR A 120 5.29 -4.46 19.84
CA THR A 120 5.67 -3.05 19.81
C THR A 120 7.00 -2.89 19.05
N ASN A 121 7.08 -1.86 18.22
CA ASN A 121 8.32 -1.59 17.47
C ASN A 121 9.36 -1.00 18.42
N HIS A 122 10.45 -1.73 18.62
CA HIS A 122 11.68 -1.16 19.14
C HIS A 122 12.49 -0.53 18.01
N THR A 123 12.75 0.75 18.11
CA THR A 123 13.86 1.35 17.39
C THR A 123 15.13 0.97 18.14
N THR A 124 15.90 0.06 17.58
CA THR A 124 17.26 -0.28 18.04
C THR A 124 18.17 0.93 17.84
N GLY A 125 18.07 1.90 18.73
CA GLY A 125 18.97 3.03 18.79
C GLY A 125 19.72 2.98 20.11
N SER A 126 20.97 3.30 20.12
CA SER A 126 21.84 3.36 21.31
C SER A 126 21.33 4.24 22.44
N SER A 127 20.39 5.15 22.15
CA SER A 127 19.73 6.02 23.14
C SER A 127 18.56 5.36 23.88
N VAL A 128 18.18 4.14 23.51
CA VAL A 128 16.96 3.47 24.01
C VAL A 128 17.30 2.24 24.86
N ALA A 129 18.55 1.75 24.81
CA ALA A 129 19.04 0.75 25.75
C ALA A 129 18.88 1.31 27.18
N GLY A 130 18.10 0.64 28.01
CA GLY A 130 17.80 1.09 29.36
C GLY A 130 16.41 1.73 29.55
N SER A 131 15.79 2.27 28.52
CA SER A 131 14.53 3.02 28.65
C SER A 131 13.27 2.14 28.63
N TYR A 132 13.35 0.90 28.10
CA TYR A 132 12.20 0.02 27.93
C TYR A 132 12.54 -1.39 28.41
N PRO A 133 12.05 -1.78 29.61
CA PRO A 133 12.39 -3.07 30.20
C PRO A 133 11.76 -4.25 29.47
N HIS A 134 10.61 -4.05 28.81
CA HIS A 134 9.85 -5.11 28.19
C HIS A 134 9.26 -4.69 26.85
N MET A 135 8.96 -5.69 26.01
CA MET A 135 8.27 -5.50 24.74
C MET A 135 6.83 -6.02 24.84
N GLY A 136 5.85 -5.16 24.62
CA GLY A 136 4.44 -5.55 24.62
C GLY A 136 4.06 -6.41 23.41
N VAL A 137 3.23 -7.40 23.66
CA VAL A 137 2.71 -8.36 22.68
C VAL A 137 1.19 -8.26 22.66
N PHE A 138 0.63 -8.03 21.49
CA PHE A 138 -0.81 -7.86 21.27
C PHE A 138 -1.39 -9.01 20.48
N GLU A 139 -2.70 -9.23 20.63
CA GLU A 139 -3.42 -10.33 20.00
C GLU A 139 -3.32 -10.32 18.45
N PRO A 140 -3.46 -11.51 17.82
CA PRO A 140 -3.58 -11.61 16.37
C PRO A 140 -4.72 -10.75 15.81
N GLY A 141 -4.47 -10.08 14.69
CA GLY A 141 -5.49 -9.27 14.01
C GLY A 141 -5.89 -7.98 14.73
N ASN A 142 -5.16 -7.56 15.74
CA ASN A 142 -5.43 -6.31 16.47
C ASN A 142 -5.27 -5.05 15.60
N LYS A 143 -4.58 -5.16 14.47
CA LYS A 143 -4.45 -4.11 13.46
C LYS A 143 -4.90 -4.65 12.10
N ALA A 144 -5.83 -3.96 11.43
CA ALA A 144 -6.23 -4.28 10.08
C ALA A 144 -6.21 -3.03 9.19
N GLU A 145 -5.61 -3.17 8.02
CA GLU A 145 -5.55 -2.13 7.01
C GLU A 145 -6.66 -2.31 5.99
N HIS A 146 -7.37 -1.23 5.71
CA HIS A 146 -8.49 -1.21 4.77
C HIS A 146 -8.19 -0.24 3.65
N SER A 147 -8.49 -0.66 2.43
CA SER A 147 -8.50 0.24 1.29
C SER A 147 -9.72 0.02 0.42
N SER A 148 -10.17 1.06 -0.24
CA SER A 148 -11.18 0.96 -1.29
C SER A 148 -10.90 1.97 -2.38
N SER A 149 -11.17 1.58 -3.63
CA SER A 149 -11.00 2.47 -4.77
C SER A 149 -12.11 2.26 -5.79
N THR A 150 -12.46 3.32 -6.49
CA THR A 150 -13.39 3.29 -7.63
C THR A 150 -12.71 3.96 -8.82
N THR A 151 -12.63 3.24 -9.92
CA THR A 151 -12.01 3.73 -11.16
C THR A 151 -12.94 3.52 -12.35
N THR A 152 -12.92 4.44 -13.30
CA THR A 152 -13.59 4.28 -14.59
C THR A 152 -12.69 4.77 -15.72
N ASN A 153 -12.81 4.13 -16.88
CA ASN A 153 -12.12 4.52 -18.10
C ASN A 153 -13.15 4.63 -19.23
N LEU A 154 -13.26 5.81 -19.80
CA LEU A 154 -14.04 6.05 -21.00
C LEU A 154 -13.10 6.08 -22.20
N ARG A 155 -13.35 5.25 -23.19
CA ARG A 155 -12.64 5.21 -24.47
C ARG A 155 -13.57 5.65 -25.58
N ILE A 156 -13.12 6.64 -26.35
CA ILE A 156 -13.81 7.16 -27.52
C ILE A 156 -12.89 6.96 -28.72
N THR A 157 -13.38 6.26 -29.75
CA THR A 157 -12.63 6.04 -31.00
C THR A 157 -13.41 6.61 -32.15
N HIS A 158 -12.88 7.65 -32.79
CA HIS A 158 -13.47 8.32 -33.93
C HIS A 158 -12.68 8.02 -35.20
N ASN A 159 -13.37 7.51 -36.23
CA ASN A 159 -12.78 7.19 -37.51
C ASN A 159 -13.09 8.28 -38.54
N ILE A 160 -12.08 8.77 -39.25
CA ILE A 160 -12.18 9.73 -40.34
C ILE A 160 -11.67 9.07 -41.64
N PRO A 161 -12.49 8.21 -42.30
CA PRO A 161 -12.02 7.39 -43.42
C PRO A 161 -11.55 8.20 -44.61
N ARG A 162 -12.17 9.38 -44.85
CA ARG A 162 -11.83 10.24 -45.98
C ARG A 162 -10.34 10.60 -46.02
N ILE A 163 -9.73 10.72 -44.88
CA ILE A 163 -8.30 11.06 -44.74
C ILE A 163 -7.49 9.97 -44.07
N GLY A 164 -8.11 8.83 -43.75
CA GLY A 164 -7.44 7.66 -43.13
C GLY A 164 -6.92 7.92 -41.71
N PHE A 165 -7.61 8.73 -40.91
CA PHE A 165 -7.24 8.97 -39.53
C PHE A 165 -8.20 8.26 -38.58
N VAL A 166 -7.63 7.76 -37.48
CA VAL A 166 -8.34 7.25 -36.31
C VAL A 166 -7.86 8.02 -35.08
N VAL A 167 -8.77 8.65 -34.38
CA VAL A 167 -8.50 9.38 -33.14
C VAL A 167 -9.07 8.57 -31.98
N THR A 168 -8.24 8.20 -31.02
CA THR A 168 -8.66 7.55 -29.80
C THR A 168 -8.38 8.45 -28.61
N LEU A 169 -9.41 8.77 -27.84
CA LEU A 169 -9.32 9.47 -26.57
C LEU A 169 -9.65 8.48 -25.46
N THR A 170 -8.83 8.44 -24.41
CA THR A 170 -9.08 7.66 -23.20
C THR A 170 -9.06 8.59 -22.00
N ALA A 171 -10.19 8.69 -21.30
CA ALA A 171 -10.31 9.43 -20.06
C ALA A 171 -10.38 8.43 -18.91
N SER A 172 -9.41 8.48 -18.00
CA SER A 172 -9.33 7.64 -16.81
C SER A 172 -9.63 8.49 -15.57
N VAL A 173 -10.62 8.09 -14.79
CA VAL A 173 -10.99 8.75 -13.54
C VAL A 173 -10.84 7.78 -12.39
N LYS A 174 -10.05 8.14 -11.38
CA LYS A 174 -10.05 7.53 -10.07
C LYS A 174 -10.93 8.39 -9.17
N TRP A 175 -12.16 7.96 -8.94
CA TRP A 175 -13.20 8.76 -8.28
C TRP A 175 -12.97 8.91 -6.80
N LYS A 176 -12.66 7.79 -6.16
CA LYS A 176 -12.45 7.74 -4.72
C LYS A 176 -11.36 6.73 -4.41
N GLU A 177 -10.49 7.12 -3.52
CA GLU A 177 -9.57 6.22 -2.87
C GLU A 177 -9.65 6.51 -1.38
N ARG A 178 -9.91 5.47 -0.62
CA ARG A 178 -10.11 5.55 0.82
C ARG A 178 -9.20 4.53 1.48
N GLU A 179 -8.42 4.98 2.45
CA GLU A 179 -7.54 4.14 3.25
C GLU A 179 -7.77 4.45 4.72
N TYR A 180 -7.85 3.43 5.53
CA TYR A 180 -7.93 3.57 6.98
C TYR A 180 -7.44 2.31 7.66
N THR A 181 -7.06 2.44 8.91
CA THR A 181 -6.62 1.33 9.75
C THR A 181 -7.61 1.18 10.90
N THR A 182 -8.03 -0.03 11.17
CA THR A 182 -8.77 -0.37 12.38
C THR A 182 -7.81 -1.01 13.37
N TYR A 183 -7.96 -0.62 14.62
CA TYR A 183 -7.20 -1.14 15.73
C TYR A 183 -8.15 -1.87 16.67
N GLY A 184 -7.74 -3.05 17.14
CA GLY A 184 -8.39 -3.78 18.21
C GLY A 184 -7.94 -3.27 19.58
N ASN A 185 -7.89 -4.15 20.55
CA ASN A 185 -7.34 -3.83 21.86
C ASN A 185 -5.80 -3.85 21.79
N ASP A 186 -5.21 -2.71 21.51
CA ASP A 186 -3.76 -2.52 21.38
C ASP A 186 -3.20 -1.52 22.40
N SER A 187 -4.05 -1.10 23.34
CA SER A 187 -3.67 -0.26 24.48
C SER A 187 -3.12 -1.09 25.64
N ILE A 188 -3.53 -2.36 25.72
CA ILE A 188 -3.13 -3.29 26.76
C ILE A 188 -2.59 -4.55 26.08
N PRO A 189 -1.31 -4.90 26.28
CA PRO A 189 -0.75 -6.14 25.77
C PRO A 189 -1.37 -7.35 26.46
N VAL A 190 -1.36 -8.49 25.79
CA VAL A 190 -1.77 -9.78 26.37
C VAL A 190 -0.59 -10.58 26.91
N LYS A 191 0.61 -10.27 26.40
CA LYS A 191 1.88 -10.86 26.82
C LYS A 191 2.97 -9.78 26.75
N TYR A 192 4.12 -10.09 27.32
CA TYR A 192 5.33 -9.31 27.11
C TYR A 192 6.55 -10.21 26.94
N ILE A 193 7.55 -9.68 26.27
CA ILE A 193 8.88 -10.30 26.17
C ILE A 193 9.80 -9.52 27.09
N SER A 194 10.34 -10.20 28.10
CA SER A 194 11.24 -9.59 29.07
C SER A 194 12.61 -9.31 28.44
N ARG A 195 13.10 -8.09 28.59
CA ARG A 195 14.45 -7.71 28.19
C ARG A 195 15.52 -8.40 29.06
N LEU A 196 15.18 -8.81 30.26
CA LEU A 196 16.14 -9.36 31.21
C LEU A 196 16.63 -10.76 30.81
N ASP A 197 15.73 -11.56 30.25
CA ASP A 197 15.98 -12.96 29.91
C ASP A 197 15.51 -13.39 28.51
N GLY A 198 14.76 -12.52 27.80
CA GLY A 198 14.21 -12.81 26.50
C GLY A 198 13.01 -13.75 26.50
N GLN A 199 12.46 -14.08 27.69
CA GLN A 199 11.35 -14.99 27.80
C GLN A 199 10.01 -14.30 27.64
N VAL A 200 8.97 -15.05 27.25
CA VAL A 200 7.61 -14.59 27.02
C VAL A 200 6.78 -14.86 28.26
N TYR A 201 6.15 -13.84 28.78
CA TYR A 201 5.28 -13.92 29.95
C TYR A 201 3.87 -13.46 29.60
N ASP A 202 2.86 -14.04 30.27
CA ASP A 202 1.50 -13.51 30.23
C ASP A 202 1.42 -12.19 30.99
N PHE A 203 0.67 -11.24 30.44
CA PHE A 203 0.52 -9.91 31.04
C PHE A 203 -0.84 -9.76 31.71
N ASP A 204 -0.84 -9.41 32.99
CA ASP A 204 -2.04 -9.04 33.71
C ASP A 204 -2.31 -7.54 33.51
N ALA A 205 -3.45 -7.21 32.91
CA ALA A 205 -3.86 -5.84 32.64
C ALA A 205 -3.92 -4.94 33.90
N SER A 206 -4.14 -5.50 35.08
CA SER A 206 -4.16 -4.75 36.34
C SER A 206 -2.78 -4.12 36.65
N ARG A 207 -1.71 -4.71 36.17
CA ARG A 207 -0.32 -4.30 36.42
C ARG A 207 0.16 -3.16 35.50
N ILE A 208 -0.66 -2.68 34.58
CA ILE A 208 -0.23 -1.65 33.59
C ILE A 208 0.18 -0.32 34.24
N GLY A 209 -0.24 -0.08 35.49
CA GLY A 209 0.13 1.09 36.29
C GLY A 209 1.47 0.98 37.01
N GLU A 210 2.04 -0.21 37.09
CA GLU A 210 3.34 -0.45 37.77
C GLU A 210 4.48 0.24 36.98
N GLU A 211 5.47 0.72 37.71
CA GLU A 211 6.62 1.44 37.14
C GLU A 211 7.32 0.62 36.07
N GLU A 212 7.48 -0.67 36.27
CA GLU A 212 8.08 -1.62 35.35
C GLU A 212 7.36 -1.66 33.98
N PHE A 213 6.03 -1.47 33.97
CA PHE A 213 5.19 -1.55 32.78
C PHE A 213 4.74 -0.18 32.27
N GLN A 214 5.18 0.90 32.87
CA GLN A 214 4.83 2.26 32.39
C GLN A 214 5.56 2.65 31.10
N ALA A 215 6.55 1.88 30.69
CA ALA A 215 7.28 2.11 29.46
C ALA A 215 6.33 2.11 28.25
N LEU A 216 6.60 3.00 27.29
CA LEU A 216 5.79 3.22 26.09
C LEU A 216 5.59 1.96 25.25
N ASP A 217 6.47 0.99 25.38
CA ASP A 217 6.41 -0.27 24.64
C ASP A 217 5.34 -1.23 25.12
N MET A 218 4.88 -1.07 26.34
CA MET A 218 3.79 -1.89 26.90
C MET A 218 2.42 -1.28 26.62
N ARG A 219 2.38 0.03 26.46
CA ARG A 219 1.15 0.75 26.11
C ARG A 219 1.18 1.00 24.60
N GLY A 220 0.25 0.47 23.85
CA GLY A 220 0.11 0.84 22.45
C GLY A 220 0.12 2.36 22.30
N ARG A 221 1.01 2.88 21.45
CA ARG A 221 1.09 4.33 21.21
C ARG A 221 -0.22 4.79 20.56
N LEU A 222 -0.85 5.79 21.15
CA LEU A 222 -1.91 6.54 20.48
C LEU A 222 -1.26 7.29 19.30
N ASP A 223 -1.33 6.69 18.14
CA ASP A 223 -0.96 7.38 16.90
C ASP A 223 -2.10 8.35 16.52
N ALA A 224 -1.76 9.54 16.07
CA ALA A 224 -2.73 10.49 15.54
C ALA A 224 -3.63 9.87 14.45
N ARG A 225 -3.14 8.88 13.73
CA ARG A 225 -3.92 8.08 12.75
C ARG A 225 -5.05 7.28 13.35
N ARG A 226 -5.00 6.94 14.64
CA ARG A 226 -6.09 6.25 15.34
C ARG A 226 -7.28 7.16 15.58
N LEU A 227 -7.01 8.45 15.78
CA LEU A 227 -8.04 9.46 15.97
C LEU A 227 -8.70 9.84 14.64
N ILE A 228 -7.99 9.66 13.52
CA ILE A 228 -8.47 9.94 12.17
C ILE A 228 -8.22 8.69 11.30
N PRO A 229 -9.03 7.65 11.47
CA PRO A 229 -8.79 6.34 10.85
C PRO A 229 -9.00 6.32 9.33
N GLU A 230 -9.57 7.38 8.77
CA GLU A 230 -9.93 7.44 7.36
C GLU A 230 -9.19 8.55 6.60
N SER A 231 -8.51 8.17 5.53
CA SER A 231 -8.00 9.07 4.51
C SER A 231 -8.80 8.89 3.22
N SER A 232 -9.49 9.93 2.78
CA SER A 232 -10.21 9.96 1.51
C SER A 232 -9.55 10.96 0.57
N MET A 233 -9.09 10.47 -0.57
CA MET A 233 -8.40 11.28 -1.57
C MET A 233 -9.38 11.80 -2.62
N PRO A 234 -9.21 13.04 -3.11
CA PRO A 234 -10.07 13.61 -4.15
C PRO A 234 -9.92 12.89 -5.50
N PRO A 235 -10.91 13.04 -6.40
CA PRO A 235 -10.86 12.43 -7.72
C PRO A 235 -9.62 12.88 -8.53
N ILE A 236 -9.07 11.94 -9.29
CA ILE A 236 -7.94 12.19 -10.22
C ILE A 236 -8.43 11.87 -11.62
N LEU A 237 -8.24 12.80 -12.55
CA LEU A 237 -8.55 12.65 -13.96
C LEU A 237 -7.23 12.62 -14.77
N CYS A 238 -7.13 11.67 -15.70
CA CYS A 238 -6.08 11.62 -16.71
C CYS A 238 -6.71 11.42 -18.08
N ILE A 239 -6.26 12.19 -19.09
CA ILE A 239 -6.70 12.06 -20.48
C ILE A 239 -5.50 11.76 -21.36
N ASN A 240 -5.65 10.70 -22.16
CA ASN A 240 -4.69 10.26 -23.16
C ASN A 240 -5.29 10.39 -24.55
N ILE A 241 -4.47 10.75 -25.53
CA ILE A 241 -4.87 10.86 -26.93
C ILE A 241 -3.94 10.00 -27.76
N ASN A 242 -4.52 9.27 -28.72
CA ASN A 242 -3.79 8.55 -29.74
C ASN A 242 -4.37 8.94 -31.11
N LEU A 243 -3.50 9.39 -32.00
CA LEU A 243 -3.83 9.75 -33.37
C LEU A 243 -3.12 8.78 -34.32
N THR A 244 -3.87 7.94 -35.03
CA THR A 244 -3.33 6.95 -35.94
C THR A 244 -3.67 7.36 -37.39
N LYS A 245 -2.66 7.45 -38.22
CA LYS A 245 -2.78 7.58 -39.68
C LYS A 245 -2.66 6.19 -40.30
N GLU A 246 -3.69 5.75 -40.99
CA GLU A 246 -3.65 4.54 -41.82
C GLU A 246 -3.28 4.90 -43.23
N ILE A 247 -2.24 4.29 -43.76
CA ILE A 247 -1.74 4.49 -45.12
C ILE A 247 -1.97 3.21 -45.90
N ARG A 248 -3.04 3.20 -46.69
CA ARG A 248 -3.53 2.00 -47.37
C ARG A 248 -3.66 0.84 -46.34
N ASN A 249 -3.48 -0.39 -46.78
CA ASN A 249 -3.63 -1.55 -45.90
C ASN A 249 -2.29 -2.12 -45.38
N PHE A 250 -1.18 -1.38 -45.56
CA PHE A 250 0.14 -1.94 -45.22
C PHE A 250 0.89 -1.16 -44.15
N MET A 251 0.55 0.09 -43.84
CA MET A 251 1.31 0.89 -42.90
C MET A 251 0.39 1.71 -41.99
N ARG A 252 0.77 1.83 -40.71
CA ARG A 252 0.14 2.70 -39.70
C ARG A 252 1.22 3.53 -39.03
N ILE A 253 0.96 4.81 -38.88
CA ILE A 253 1.77 5.75 -38.10
C ILE A 253 0.87 6.24 -36.97
N SER A 254 1.27 6.03 -35.75
CA SER A 254 0.53 6.45 -34.55
C SER A 254 1.34 7.47 -33.77
N PHE A 255 0.71 8.57 -33.40
CA PHE A 255 1.23 9.54 -32.46
C PHE A 255 0.39 9.45 -31.19
N PHE A 256 1.03 9.37 -30.04
CA PHE A 256 0.33 9.29 -28.76
C PHE A 256 0.85 10.32 -27.77
N ALA A 257 -0.06 10.86 -26.98
CA ALA A 257 0.21 11.74 -25.85
C ALA A 257 -0.51 11.18 -24.63
N ASN A 258 0.26 10.70 -23.67
CA ASN A 258 -0.26 10.14 -22.43
C ASN A 258 -0.17 11.16 -21.30
N ASN A 259 -1.21 11.15 -20.46
CA ASN A 259 -1.38 12.12 -19.38
C ASN A 259 -1.36 13.57 -19.88
N MET A 260 -1.91 13.81 -21.10
CA MET A 260 -1.95 15.11 -21.75
C MET A 260 -2.72 16.14 -20.91
N PHE A 261 -3.87 15.73 -20.41
CA PHE A 261 -4.61 16.48 -19.40
C PHE A 261 -4.69 15.66 -18.14
N ARG A 262 -4.38 16.29 -17.02
CA ARG A 262 -4.43 15.65 -15.71
C ARG A 262 -4.93 16.64 -14.67
N SER A 263 -5.85 16.20 -13.84
CA SER A 263 -6.25 16.90 -12.63
C SER A 263 -5.77 16.10 -11.43
N THR A 264 -4.85 16.66 -10.67
CA THR A 264 -4.33 16.09 -9.42
C THR A 264 -4.48 17.12 -8.32
N PRO A 265 -5.68 17.24 -7.73
CA PRO A 265 -5.95 18.28 -6.75
C PRO A 265 -5.05 18.12 -5.52
N ILE A 266 -4.75 19.23 -4.89
CA ILE A 266 -4.11 19.27 -3.58
C ILE A 266 -5.20 19.08 -2.54
N TRP A 267 -4.93 18.28 -1.51
CA TRP A 267 -5.84 18.12 -0.37
C TRP A 267 -5.10 18.24 0.94
N GLU A 268 -5.81 18.68 1.95
CA GLU A 268 -5.29 18.74 3.30
C GLU A 268 -5.34 17.36 3.97
N SER A 269 -4.27 16.99 4.65
CA SER A 269 -4.21 15.75 5.41
C SER A 269 -5.09 15.85 6.64
N LYS A 270 -6.02 14.92 6.80
CA LYS A 270 -6.80 14.80 8.04
C LYS A 270 -5.97 14.29 9.23
N VAL A 271 -4.87 13.58 8.93
CA VAL A 271 -3.95 13.05 9.96
C VAL A 271 -3.04 14.15 10.50
N TYR A 272 -2.62 15.06 9.64
CA TYR A 272 -1.74 16.18 9.97
C TYR A 272 -2.37 17.48 9.48
N PRO A 273 -3.25 18.11 10.26
CA PRO A 273 -3.87 19.38 9.89
C PRO A 273 -2.82 20.45 9.51
N GLY A 274 -3.10 21.20 8.48
CA GLY A 274 -2.18 22.19 7.92
C GLY A 274 -1.14 21.60 6.94
N LYS A 275 -1.03 20.29 6.83
CA LYS A 275 -0.18 19.63 5.83
C LYS A 275 -0.95 19.34 4.56
N TYR A 276 -0.60 20.06 3.50
CA TYR A 276 -1.17 19.82 2.17
C TYR A 276 -0.34 18.80 1.40
N THR A 277 -1.01 17.90 0.71
CA THR A 277 -0.36 16.87 -0.09
C THR A 277 -0.99 16.77 -1.48
N ARG A 278 -0.21 16.29 -2.43
CA ARG A 278 -0.66 15.98 -3.79
C ARG A 278 -0.17 14.59 -4.14
N ARG A 279 -1.01 13.81 -4.77
CA ARG A 279 -0.53 12.56 -5.38
C ARG A 279 0.52 12.85 -6.45
N ASN A 280 1.52 11.99 -6.54
CA ASN A 280 2.48 12.04 -7.62
C ASN A 280 1.72 11.93 -8.95
N ALA A 281 1.73 13.02 -9.70
CA ALA A 281 1.10 13.04 -11.00
C ALA A 281 1.90 12.16 -11.96
N LYS A 282 1.21 11.32 -12.71
CA LYS A 282 1.83 10.60 -13.82
C LYS A 282 2.45 11.62 -14.77
N THR A 283 3.67 11.40 -15.18
CA THR A 283 4.40 12.32 -16.07
C THR A 283 3.73 12.35 -17.45
N PHE A 284 3.59 13.55 -18.03
CA PHE A 284 3.24 13.68 -19.45
C PHE A 284 4.35 13.05 -20.28
N PHE A 285 3.99 12.23 -21.25
CA PHE A 285 4.91 11.78 -22.25
C PHE A 285 4.20 11.59 -23.61
N PHE A 286 4.94 11.72 -24.68
CA PHE A 286 4.46 11.54 -26.04
C PHE A 286 5.45 10.71 -26.85
N GLY A 287 4.97 10.15 -27.93
CA GLY A 287 5.81 9.36 -28.83
C GLY A 287 5.11 9.04 -30.14
N ALA A 288 5.82 8.34 -30.99
CA ALA A 288 5.31 7.83 -32.24
C ALA A 288 5.64 6.35 -32.40
N ALA A 289 4.76 5.63 -33.07
CA ALA A 289 4.94 4.22 -33.42
C ALA A 289 4.65 4.02 -34.92
N LEU A 290 5.50 3.24 -35.58
CA LEU A 290 5.33 2.81 -36.97
C LEU A 290 5.06 1.31 -36.99
N SER A 291 3.97 0.90 -37.64
CA SER A 291 3.63 -0.50 -37.88
C SER A 291 3.54 -0.75 -39.37
N VAL A 292 4.29 -1.72 -39.87
CA VAL A 292 4.30 -2.15 -41.27
C VAL A 292 3.89 -3.60 -41.36
N LYS A 293 2.90 -3.90 -42.19
CA LYS A 293 2.49 -5.28 -42.47
C LYS A 293 3.37 -5.84 -43.59
N ILE A 294 4.26 -6.77 -43.21
CA ILE A 294 5.06 -7.51 -44.18
C ILE A 294 4.17 -8.65 -44.71
N ARG A 295 4.10 -8.77 -46.02
CA ARG A 295 3.38 -9.85 -46.71
C ARG A 295 4.28 -11.06 -46.88
#